data_0ee0bd7587b4410165001601c934f374
#
_entry.id   0ee0bd7587b4410165001601c934f374
#
_cell.length_a   1.000
_cell.length_b   1.000
_cell.length_c   1.000
_cell.angle_alpha   90.00
_cell.angle_beta   90.00
_cell.angle_gamma   90.00
#
_symmetry.space_group_name_H-M   'P 1'
#
loop_
_entity.id
_entity.type
_entity.pdbx_description
1 polymer ?
#
loop_
_entity_poly.entity_id
_entity_poly.type
_entity_poly.pdbx_seq_one_letter_code
_entity_poly.pdbx_strand_id
1 'polypeptide(L)'
;SYGEWKHEKEGSPTLRGMVKADVEMAIATADSFTGFIAELQQMGYEIKYGPKVTHMAVRHKDAQRNIRLDKISPCFSEDALRSHFQELRKLPPAMQQEYKRQTAPEPPRWQPKEPAMPIHSRARYRSKPNHNCHKITGFMACYYRYCALLRKAYKGNVNKRCYYLLRDDFLRYNRYRRQCDFLWEQRITTLDELLICKESMQVEYDALTAQRKTLYRSKGKVTSTDRSEKIQVLTARIRKLRRDIATCANIEMDCETVQDKCQKVKTSENRTLSVYQSDRERFALNSYCYK
;
A
#
# COMPACT_ATOMS: atom_id res chain seq x y z
N SER A 1 18.48 2.99 -5.99
CA SER A 1 18.43 4.22 -6.79
C SER A 1 18.06 5.41 -5.91
N TYR A 2 18.32 6.64 -6.36
CA TYR A 2 17.95 7.86 -5.61
C TYR A 2 16.45 7.91 -5.27
N GLY A 3 15.61 7.44 -6.17
CA GLY A 3 14.15 7.33 -5.93
C GLY A 3 13.80 6.37 -4.81
N GLU A 4 14.44 5.22 -4.71
CA GLU A 4 14.23 4.26 -3.62
C GLU A 4 14.66 4.86 -2.28
N TRP A 5 15.86 5.47 -2.22
CA TRP A 5 16.35 6.16 -1.03
C TRP A 5 15.39 7.29 -0.57
N LYS A 6 14.87 8.07 -1.50
CA LYS A 6 13.90 9.13 -1.20
C LYS A 6 12.60 8.55 -0.63
N HIS A 7 12.06 7.50 -1.24
CA HIS A 7 10.86 6.81 -0.76
C HIS A 7 11.09 6.18 0.62
N GLU A 8 12.25 5.60 0.85
CA GLU A 8 12.64 5.01 2.13
C GLU A 8 12.74 6.09 3.22
N LYS A 9 13.29 7.26 2.90
CA LYS A 9 13.37 8.42 3.79
C LYS A 9 12.00 9.05 4.08
N GLU A 10 11.12 9.09 3.09
CA GLU A 10 9.74 9.61 3.22
C GLU A 10 8.80 8.58 3.86
N GLY A 11 9.29 7.35 4.01
CA GLY A 11 8.51 6.33 4.61
C GLY A 11 7.43 5.73 3.73
N SER A 12 7.61 5.79 2.43
CA SER A 12 6.74 5.16 1.46
C SER A 12 7.14 3.71 1.22
N PRO A 13 6.19 2.78 1.01
CA PRO A 13 6.51 1.40 0.65
C PRO A 13 7.30 1.35 -0.66
N THR A 14 8.41 0.62 -0.66
CA THR A 14 9.19 0.34 -1.86
C THR A 14 9.01 -1.10 -2.27
N LEU A 15 9.13 -1.40 -3.57
CA LEU A 15 9.08 -2.77 -4.08
C LEU A 15 10.14 -3.65 -3.40
N ARG A 16 11.34 -3.11 -3.19
CA ARG A 16 12.44 -3.81 -2.53
C ARG A 16 12.14 -4.11 -1.06
N GLY A 17 11.56 -3.15 -0.34
CA GLY A 17 11.12 -3.34 1.05
C GLY A 17 10.01 -4.38 1.16
N MET A 18 9.06 -4.40 0.21
CA MET A 18 8.00 -5.40 0.15
C MET A 18 8.58 -6.80 -0.11
N VAL A 19 9.46 -6.94 -1.10
CA VAL A 19 10.13 -8.22 -1.39
C VAL A 19 10.93 -8.71 -0.17
N LYS A 20 11.63 -7.82 0.53
CA LYS A 20 12.35 -8.16 1.74
C LYS A 20 11.42 -8.75 2.80
N ALA A 21 10.32 -8.06 3.11
CA ALA A 21 9.35 -8.50 4.11
C ALA A 21 8.68 -9.84 3.71
N ASP A 22 8.37 -10.03 2.44
CA ASP A 22 7.77 -11.28 1.93
C ASP A 22 8.75 -12.45 2.00
N VAL A 23 10.04 -12.24 1.67
CA VAL A 23 11.10 -13.25 1.82
C VAL A 23 11.32 -13.62 3.27
N GLU A 24 11.39 -12.64 4.18
CA GLU A 24 11.51 -12.86 5.61
C GLU A 24 10.31 -13.66 6.16
N MET A 25 9.12 -13.36 5.70
CA MET A 25 7.91 -14.09 6.08
C MET A 25 7.91 -15.51 5.55
N ALA A 26 8.34 -15.72 4.30
CA ALA A 26 8.46 -17.05 3.71
C ALA A 26 9.50 -17.92 4.44
N ILE A 27 10.64 -17.34 4.86
CA ILE A 27 11.66 -18.03 5.68
C ILE A 27 11.06 -18.45 7.03
N ALA A 28 10.32 -17.57 7.71
CA ALA A 28 9.71 -17.86 9.00
C ALA A 28 8.60 -18.92 8.93
N THR A 29 7.94 -19.05 7.77
CA THR A 29 6.82 -19.99 7.58
C THR A 29 7.28 -21.36 7.11
N ALA A 30 8.26 -21.41 6.21
CA ALA A 30 8.71 -22.64 5.56
C ALA A 30 9.54 -23.54 6.51
N ASP A 31 9.43 -24.85 6.28
CA ASP A 31 10.21 -25.88 6.99
C ASP A 31 11.37 -26.41 6.14
N SER A 32 11.40 -26.03 4.86
CA SER A 32 12.39 -26.50 3.89
C SER A 32 12.62 -25.48 2.80
N PHE A 33 13.75 -25.58 2.10
CA PHE A 33 14.03 -24.72 0.95
C PHE A 33 12.96 -24.85 -0.16
N THR A 34 12.46 -26.06 -0.41
CA THR A 34 11.37 -26.28 -1.38
C THR A 34 10.05 -25.64 -0.90
N GLY A 35 9.77 -25.73 0.40
CA GLY A 35 8.62 -25.05 1.02
C GLY A 35 8.73 -23.53 0.92
N PHE A 36 9.93 -22.98 1.14
CA PHE A 36 10.20 -21.56 0.94
C PHE A 36 9.93 -21.10 -0.50
N ILE A 37 10.38 -21.86 -1.49
CA ILE A 37 10.08 -21.58 -2.91
C ILE A 37 8.57 -21.62 -3.16
N ALA A 38 7.87 -22.62 -2.66
CA ALA A 38 6.43 -22.76 -2.82
C ALA A 38 5.66 -21.60 -2.17
N GLU A 39 6.05 -21.16 -0.97
CA GLU A 39 5.46 -19.98 -0.30
C GLU A 39 5.62 -18.71 -1.14
N LEU A 40 6.81 -18.44 -1.67
CA LEU A 40 7.01 -17.29 -2.53
C LEU A 40 6.21 -17.36 -3.84
N GLN A 41 6.06 -18.56 -4.43
CA GLN A 41 5.22 -18.76 -5.59
C GLN A 41 3.74 -18.51 -5.29
N GLN A 42 3.24 -18.98 -4.14
CA GLN A 42 1.87 -18.69 -3.67
C GLN A 42 1.66 -17.18 -3.45
N MET A 43 2.71 -16.48 -3.05
CA MET A 43 2.71 -15.02 -2.96
C MET A 43 2.73 -14.33 -4.33
N GLY A 44 2.80 -15.06 -5.45
CA GLY A 44 2.80 -14.53 -6.81
C GLY A 44 4.17 -14.06 -7.29
N TYR A 45 5.26 -14.62 -6.74
CA TYR A 45 6.62 -14.38 -7.23
C TYR A 45 7.03 -15.43 -8.25
N GLU A 46 7.64 -14.99 -9.34
CA GLU A 46 8.44 -15.84 -10.21
C GLU A 46 9.88 -15.88 -9.68
N ILE A 47 10.43 -17.08 -9.52
CA ILE A 47 11.74 -17.26 -8.87
C ILE A 47 12.71 -17.91 -9.85
N LYS A 48 13.90 -17.30 -9.97
CA LYS A 48 15.04 -17.84 -10.70
C LYS A 48 16.09 -18.33 -9.68
N TYR A 49 16.32 -19.63 -9.66
CA TYR A 49 17.27 -20.30 -8.76
C TYR A 49 17.84 -21.57 -9.42
N GLY A 50 18.89 -22.13 -8.87
CA GLY A 50 19.47 -23.39 -9.27
C GLY A 50 20.89 -23.29 -9.86
N PRO A 51 21.54 -24.42 -10.21
CA PRO A 51 22.97 -24.50 -10.49
C PRO A 51 23.44 -23.72 -11.72
N LYS A 52 22.52 -23.36 -12.62
CA LYS A 52 22.82 -22.55 -13.81
C LYS A 52 22.59 -21.04 -13.56
N VAL A 53 22.15 -20.65 -12.36
CA VAL A 53 21.81 -19.27 -12.01
C VAL A 53 22.84 -18.75 -11.02
N THR A 54 23.63 -17.76 -11.42
CA THR A 54 24.68 -17.16 -10.56
C THR A 54 24.10 -16.49 -9.30
N HIS A 55 22.88 -15.96 -9.39
CA HIS A 55 22.23 -15.24 -8.29
C HIS A 55 20.76 -15.55 -8.24
N MET A 56 20.27 -15.94 -7.09
CA MET A 56 18.84 -16.10 -6.86
C MET A 56 18.12 -14.77 -7.01
N ALA A 57 17.07 -14.76 -7.82
CA ALA A 57 16.31 -13.56 -8.12
C ALA A 57 14.80 -13.84 -8.12
N VAL A 58 14.02 -12.87 -7.70
CA VAL A 58 12.55 -12.93 -7.69
C VAL A 58 11.96 -11.81 -8.53
N ARG A 59 10.82 -12.07 -9.14
CA ARG A 59 10.03 -11.08 -9.88
C ARG A 59 8.60 -11.11 -9.37
N HIS A 60 8.14 -9.98 -8.86
CA HIS A 60 6.72 -9.81 -8.54
C HIS A 60 5.90 -9.66 -9.83
N LYS A 61 4.66 -10.14 -9.85
CA LYS A 61 3.76 -10.08 -11.03
C LYS A 61 3.59 -8.67 -11.62
N ASP A 62 3.63 -7.64 -10.77
CA ASP A 62 3.50 -6.22 -11.18
C ASP A 62 4.86 -5.56 -11.48
N ALA A 63 5.98 -6.31 -11.39
CA ALA A 63 7.31 -5.79 -11.61
C ALA A 63 7.87 -6.20 -12.99
N GLN A 64 8.45 -5.23 -13.69
CA GLN A 64 9.09 -5.49 -14.99
C GLN A 64 10.46 -6.14 -14.87
N ARG A 65 11.14 -6.01 -13.72
CA ARG A 65 12.53 -6.44 -13.53
C ARG A 65 12.65 -7.43 -12.40
N ASN A 66 13.58 -8.38 -12.56
CA ASN A 66 13.98 -9.28 -11.48
C ASN A 66 14.75 -8.51 -10.41
N ILE A 67 14.51 -8.85 -9.15
CA ILE A 67 15.22 -8.34 -7.98
C ILE A 67 16.09 -9.46 -7.45
N ARG A 68 17.39 -9.24 -7.37
CA ARG A 68 18.35 -10.19 -6.81
C ARG A 68 18.24 -10.16 -5.28
N LEU A 69 18.09 -11.34 -4.68
CA LEU A 69 17.91 -11.47 -3.24
C LEU A 69 19.20 -11.16 -2.46
N ASP A 70 20.35 -11.53 -2.99
CA ASP A 70 21.68 -11.22 -2.41
C ASP A 70 21.94 -9.71 -2.30
N LYS A 71 21.32 -8.89 -3.17
CA LYS A 71 21.41 -7.43 -3.09
C LYS A 71 20.46 -6.81 -2.06
N ILE A 72 19.46 -7.55 -1.60
CA ILE A 72 18.58 -7.11 -0.51
C ILE A 72 19.26 -7.37 0.81
N SER A 73 19.71 -8.61 1.03
CA SER A 73 20.49 -9.05 2.20
C SER A 73 21.42 -10.19 1.80
N PRO A 74 22.67 -10.22 2.29
CA PRO A 74 23.58 -11.34 2.07
C PRO A 74 23.01 -12.69 2.57
N CYS A 75 22.18 -12.65 3.62
CA CYS A 75 21.52 -13.84 4.18
C CYS A 75 20.48 -14.46 3.24
N PHE A 76 20.09 -13.77 2.18
CA PHE A 76 19.12 -14.25 1.18
C PHE A 76 19.80 -14.85 -0.07
N SER A 77 21.11 -15.11 0.00
CA SER A 77 21.77 -15.90 -1.04
C SER A 77 21.25 -17.34 -1.03
N GLU A 78 21.27 -18.02 -2.18
CA GLU A 78 20.78 -19.41 -2.28
C GLU A 78 21.51 -20.33 -1.31
N ASP A 79 22.84 -20.18 -1.19
CA ASP A 79 23.65 -21.01 -0.31
C ASP A 79 23.32 -20.77 1.17
N ALA A 80 23.16 -19.50 1.56
CA ALA A 80 22.78 -19.15 2.93
C ALA A 80 21.39 -19.69 3.30
N LEU A 81 20.42 -19.59 2.39
CA LEU A 81 19.08 -20.13 2.59
C LEU A 81 19.09 -21.66 2.66
N ARG A 82 19.84 -22.34 1.80
CA ARG A 82 19.97 -23.80 1.86
C ARG A 82 20.61 -24.26 3.17
N SER A 83 21.67 -23.60 3.62
CA SER A 83 22.33 -23.87 4.90
C SER A 83 21.37 -23.65 6.07
N HIS A 84 20.63 -22.54 6.08
CA HIS A 84 19.64 -22.25 7.11
C HIS A 84 18.57 -23.36 7.23
N PHE A 85 18.00 -23.82 6.12
CA PHE A 85 17.00 -24.89 6.14
C PHE A 85 17.61 -26.27 6.44
N GLN A 86 18.87 -26.50 6.11
CA GLN A 86 19.57 -27.73 6.52
C GLN A 86 19.81 -27.75 8.03
N GLU A 87 20.19 -26.65 8.62
CA GLU A 87 20.34 -26.53 10.09
C GLU A 87 18.98 -26.68 10.78
N LEU A 88 17.97 -26.03 10.31
CA LEU A 88 16.60 -26.15 10.84
C LEU A 88 16.13 -27.61 10.86
N ARG A 89 16.42 -28.36 9.80
CA ARG A 89 16.03 -29.77 9.67
C ARG A 89 16.76 -30.71 10.66
N LYS A 90 17.95 -30.33 11.12
CA LYS A 90 18.73 -31.11 12.12
C LYS A 90 18.18 -30.96 13.54
N LEU A 91 17.39 -29.92 13.80
CA LEU A 91 16.83 -29.63 15.12
C LEU A 91 15.60 -30.48 15.43
N PRO A 92 15.37 -30.91 16.67
CA PRO A 92 14.11 -31.55 17.09
C PRO A 92 12.92 -30.64 16.85
N PRO A 93 11.72 -31.19 16.57
CA PRO A 93 10.53 -30.36 16.21
C PRO A 93 10.18 -29.30 17.26
N ALA A 94 10.38 -29.58 18.54
CA ALA A 94 10.14 -28.61 19.61
C ALA A 94 11.09 -27.40 19.54
N MET A 95 12.38 -27.66 19.20
CA MET A 95 13.37 -26.59 19.07
C MET A 95 13.30 -25.85 17.74
N GLN A 96 12.72 -26.45 16.70
CA GLN A 96 12.55 -25.77 15.41
C GLN A 96 11.66 -24.53 15.53
N GLN A 97 10.60 -24.60 16.35
CA GLN A 97 9.74 -23.44 16.58
C GLN A 97 10.45 -22.30 17.33
N GLU A 98 11.29 -22.66 18.29
CA GLU A 98 12.10 -21.70 19.05
C GLU A 98 13.19 -21.07 18.17
N TYR A 99 13.88 -21.86 17.39
CA TYR A 99 14.87 -21.42 16.41
C TYR A 99 14.24 -20.46 15.37
N LYS A 100 13.05 -20.78 14.87
CA LYS A 100 12.28 -19.89 13.97
C LYS A 100 11.89 -18.57 14.64
N ARG A 101 11.57 -18.57 15.93
CA ARG A 101 11.28 -17.34 16.70
C ARG A 101 12.52 -16.49 16.90
N GLN A 102 13.66 -17.11 17.18
CA GLN A 102 14.93 -16.39 17.42
C GLN A 102 15.55 -15.86 16.12
N THR A 103 15.40 -16.61 15.02
CA THR A 103 15.91 -16.23 13.69
C THR A 103 14.87 -15.44 12.87
N ALA A 104 13.62 -15.37 13.36
CA ALA A 104 12.64 -14.48 12.74
C ALA A 104 13.20 -13.06 12.77
N PRO A 105 13.38 -12.43 11.61
CA PRO A 105 13.85 -11.06 11.58
C PRO A 105 12.88 -10.22 12.40
N GLU A 106 13.44 -9.36 13.28
CA GLU A 106 12.61 -8.34 13.91
C GLU A 106 11.76 -7.68 12.82
N PRO A 107 10.44 -7.57 13.03
CA PRO A 107 9.60 -6.86 12.08
C PRO A 107 10.29 -5.53 11.82
N PRO A 108 10.51 -5.16 10.57
CA PRO A 108 11.34 -4.02 10.23
C PRO A 108 10.92 -2.87 11.13
N ARG A 109 11.83 -2.41 11.98
CA ARG A 109 11.69 -1.19 12.81
C ARG A 109 11.66 0.03 11.89
N TRP A 110 10.90 -0.12 10.83
CA TRP A 110 10.59 0.97 9.97
C TRP A 110 9.54 1.81 10.71
N GLN A 111 10.05 2.74 11.51
CA GLN A 111 9.22 3.86 11.94
C GLN A 111 9.09 4.76 10.71
N PRO A 112 7.92 4.83 10.07
CA PRO A 112 7.69 5.92 9.17
C PRO A 112 7.96 7.16 10.01
N LYS A 113 8.96 7.95 9.66
CA LYS A 113 8.94 9.36 10.03
C LYS A 113 7.59 9.81 9.52
N GLU A 114 6.65 10.04 10.44
CA GLU A 114 5.36 10.58 10.06
C GLU A 114 5.69 11.74 9.13
N PRO A 115 5.21 11.75 7.87
CA PRO A 115 5.35 12.94 7.06
C PRO A 115 4.85 14.02 7.97
N ALA A 116 5.68 15.06 8.17
CA ALA A 116 5.33 16.15 9.08
C ALA A 116 3.94 16.61 8.64
N MET A 117 2.93 16.10 9.33
CA MET A 117 1.54 16.49 9.10
C MET A 117 1.56 17.99 9.31
N PRO A 118 1.02 18.80 8.38
CA PRO A 118 0.95 20.23 8.58
C PRO A 118 0.50 20.47 10.01
N ILE A 119 1.18 21.37 10.71
CA ILE A 119 1.01 21.64 12.15
C ILE A 119 -0.47 21.79 12.55
N HIS A 120 -1.32 22.19 11.60
CA HIS A 120 -2.78 22.27 11.73
C HIS A 120 -3.50 20.94 11.98
N SER A 121 -2.92 19.78 11.63
CA SER A 121 -3.56 18.48 11.87
C SER A 121 -3.21 17.90 13.25
N ARG A 122 -2.07 18.25 13.84
CA ARG A 122 -1.72 17.85 15.22
C ARG A 122 -2.59 18.52 16.29
N ALA A 123 -2.98 19.78 16.06
CA ALA A 123 -3.84 20.51 16.98
C ALA A 123 -5.26 19.94 17.03
N ARG A 124 -5.77 19.41 15.92
CA ARG A 124 -7.14 18.84 15.85
C ARG A 124 -7.28 17.48 16.56
N TYR A 125 -6.19 16.70 16.69
CA TYR A 125 -6.23 15.41 17.38
C TYR A 125 -6.18 15.52 18.91
N ARG A 126 -5.80 16.67 19.48
CA ARG A 126 -5.74 16.93 20.92
C ARG A 126 -6.90 17.77 21.46
N SER A 127 -7.67 18.42 20.61
CA SER A 127 -8.89 19.09 21.03
C SER A 127 -9.97 18.04 21.31
N LYS A 128 -10.62 18.14 22.48
CA LYS A 128 -11.85 17.39 22.81
C LYS A 128 -12.76 17.39 21.57
N PRO A 129 -13.44 16.27 21.26
CA PRO A 129 -14.27 16.20 20.07
C PRO A 129 -15.24 17.38 20.08
N ASN A 130 -14.98 18.34 19.22
CA ASN A 130 -15.90 19.44 19.00
C ASN A 130 -17.16 18.80 18.41
N HIS A 131 -18.32 18.99 19.01
CA HIS A 131 -19.59 18.39 18.60
C HIS A 131 -19.99 18.67 17.14
N ASN A 132 -19.22 19.51 16.42
CA ASN A 132 -19.40 19.86 15.03
C ASN A 132 -18.45 19.14 14.06
N CYS A 133 -17.75 18.07 14.45
CA CYS A 133 -17.03 17.26 13.49
C CYS A 133 -18.04 16.52 12.61
N HIS A 134 -18.21 16.96 11.38
CA HIS A 134 -18.94 16.20 10.36
C HIS A 134 -18.35 14.80 10.30
N LYS A 135 -19.16 13.79 10.63
CA LYS A 135 -18.75 12.39 10.52
C LYS A 135 -18.48 12.13 9.03
N ILE A 136 -17.27 11.75 8.71
CA ILE A 136 -16.94 11.31 7.36
C ILE A 136 -17.71 10.01 7.12
N THR A 137 -18.69 10.06 6.23
CA THR A 137 -19.57 8.94 5.89
C THR A 137 -19.44 8.57 4.41
N GLY A 138 -20.04 7.48 4.00
CA GLY A 138 -20.14 7.08 2.61
C GLY A 138 -18.80 6.64 1.98
N PHE A 139 -18.70 6.97 0.72
CA PHE A 139 -17.61 6.58 -0.17
C PHE A 139 -16.23 7.08 0.29
N MET A 140 -16.14 8.35 0.67
CA MET A 140 -14.90 8.96 1.17
C MET A 140 -14.41 8.26 2.46
N ALA A 141 -15.32 7.88 3.36
CA ALA A 141 -14.97 7.15 4.59
C ALA A 141 -14.34 5.78 4.28
N CYS A 142 -14.75 5.13 3.21
CA CYS A 142 -14.20 3.86 2.77
C CYS A 142 -12.73 4.01 2.34
N TYR A 143 -12.41 5.02 1.54
CA TYR A 143 -11.03 5.32 1.11
C TYR A 143 -10.13 5.68 2.30
N TYR A 144 -10.61 6.50 3.24
CA TYR A 144 -9.87 6.80 4.49
C TYR A 144 -9.55 5.54 5.28
N ARG A 145 -10.56 4.70 5.46
CA ARG A 145 -10.39 3.42 6.16
C ARG A 145 -9.39 2.53 5.44
N TYR A 146 -9.47 2.47 4.11
CA TYR A 146 -8.57 1.66 3.31
C TYR A 146 -7.12 2.13 3.42
N CYS A 147 -6.85 3.41 3.28
CA CYS A 147 -5.52 3.98 3.50
C CYS A 147 -4.99 3.69 4.91
N ALA A 148 -5.84 3.79 5.95
CA ALA A 148 -5.46 3.46 7.32
C ALA A 148 -5.15 1.97 7.51
N LEU A 149 -5.92 1.08 6.86
CA LEU A 149 -5.68 -0.38 6.86
C LEU A 149 -4.37 -0.74 6.16
N LEU A 150 -4.09 -0.17 4.98
CA LEU A 150 -2.82 -0.36 4.27
C LEU A 150 -1.64 0.09 5.13
N ARG A 151 -1.77 1.22 5.83
CA ARG A 151 -0.73 1.72 6.74
C ARG A 151 -0.51 0.80 7.93
N LYS A 152 -1.59 0.26 8.53
CA LYS A 152 -1.49 -0.74 9.61
C LYS A 152 -0.85 -2.02 9.14
N ALA A 153 -1.27 -2.53 7.97
CA ALA A 153 -0.76 -3.75 7.39
C ALA A 153 0.74 -3.65 7.04
N TYR A 154 1.13 -2.53 6.48
CA TYR A 154 2.55 -2.27 6.18
C TYR A 154 3.43 -2.22 7.44
N LYS A 155 2.89 -1.74 8.56
CA LYS A 155 3.57 -1.75 9.87
C LYS A 155 3.54 -3.12 10.57
N GLY A 156 2.98 -4.15 9.96
CA GLY A 156 2.81 -5.47 10.58
C GLY A 156 1.75 -5.54 11.68
N ASN A 157 0.94 -4.49 11.86
CA ASN A 157 -0.09 -4.39 12.91
C ASN A 157 -1.45 -4.96 12.46
N VAL A 158 -1.45 -6.01 11.66
CA VAL A 158 -2.64 -6.74 11.23
C VAL A 158 -2.37 -8.24 11.27
N ASN A 159 -3.45 -9.05 11.30
CA ASN A 159 -3.28 -10.48 11.22
C ASN A 159 -2.69 -10.92 9.85
N LYS A 160 -2.05 -12.09 9.83
CA LYS A 160 -1.37 -12.64 8.65
C LYS A 160 -2.28 -12.69 7.42
N ARG A 161 -3.55 -13.05 7.59
CA ARG A 161 -4.54 -13.12 6.51
C ARG A 161 -4.86 -11.74 5.92
N CYS A 162 -5.02 -10.72 6.77
CA CYS A 162 -5.23 -9.34 6.31
C CYS A 162 -3.99 -8.79 5.61
N TYR A 163 -2.79 -9.13 6.09
CA TYR A 163 -1.54 -8.76 5.43
C TYR A 163 -1.52 -9.28 3.98
N TYR A 164 -1.77 -10.56 3.76
CA TYR A 164 -1.79 -11.14 2.40
C TYR A 164 -2.85 -10.52 1.50
N LEU A 165 -4.01 -10.18 2.05
CA LEU A 165 -5.07 -9.53 1.28
C LEU A 165 -4.68 -8.13 0.80
N LEU A 166 -3.90 -7.39 1.60
CA LEU A 166 -3.58 -5.97 1.37
C LEU A 166 -2.20 -5.75 0.72
N ARG A 167 -1.30 -6.75 0.75
CA ARG A 167 0.10 -6.56 0.33
C ARG A 167 0.27 -6.07 -1.10
N ASP A 168 -0.54 -6.53 -2.04
CA ASP A 168 -0.46 -6.15 -3.45
C ASP A 168 -0.74 -4.66 -3.66
N ASP A 169 -1.46 -4.05 -2.73
CA ASP A 169 -1.81 -2.63 -2.80
C ASP A 169 -0.81 -1.72 -2.07
N PHE A 170 0.21 -2.28 -1.40
CA PHE A 170 1.24 -1.45 -0.77
C PHE A 170 1.96 -0.56 -1.79
N LEU A 171 2.26 -1.10 -2.99
CA LEU A 171 2.88 -0.34 -4.06
C LEU A 171 1.96 0.75 -4.62
N ARG A 172 0.65 0.57 -4.47
CA ARG A 172 -0.38 1.52 -4.91
C ARG A 172 -0.79 2.49 -3.81
N TYR A 173 -0.20 2.40 -2.60
CA TYR A 173 -0.55 3.25 -1.46
C TYR A 173 -0.56 4.75 -1.79
N ASN A 174 0.45 5.23 -2.52
CA ASN A 174 0.52 6.63 -2.94
C ASN A 174 -0.60 7.02 -3.93
N ARG A 175 -1.10 6.05 -4.73
CA ARG A 175 -2.26 6.25 -5.62
C ARG A 175 -3.53 6.41 -4.77
N TYR A 176 -3.80 5.49 -3.85
CA TYR A 176 -4.96 5.56 -2.95
C TYR A 176 -4.95 6.80 -2.05
N ARG A 177 -3.76 7.20 -1.59
CA ARG A 177 -3.62 8.43 -0.82
C ARG A 177 -4.01 9.66 -1.63
N ARG A 178 -3.53 9.82 -2.88
CA ARG A 178 -3.92 10.92 -3.76
C ARG A 178 -5.42 10.92 -4.06
N GLN A 179 -6.01 9.74 -4.24
CA GLN A 179 -7.45 9.61 -4.41
C GLN A 179 -8.21 10.09 -3.17
N CYS A 180 -7.73 9.72 -1.98
CA CYS A 180 -8.30 10.16 -0.72
C CYS A 180 -8.19 11.68 -0.54
N ASP A 181 -7.00 12.26 -0.82
CA ASP A 181 -6.76 13.70 -0.75
C ASP A 181 -7.67 14.46 -1.74
N PHE A 182 -7.82 13.94 -2.96
CA PHE A 182 -8.71 14.50 -3.98
C PHE A 182 -10.19 14.49 -3.57
N LEU A 183 -10.69 13.36 -3.06
CA LEU A 183 -12.07 13.26 -2.56
C LEU A 183 -12.34 14.25 -1.42
N TRP A 184 -11.34 14.48 -0.57
CA TRP A 184 -11.42 15.47 0.49
C TRP A 184 -11.43 16.90 -0.02
N GLU A 185 -10.53 17.24 -0.95
CA GLU A 185 -10.44 18.59 -1.53
C GLU A 185 -11.73 18.96 -2.27
N GLN A 186 -12.31 18.03 -3.01
CA GLN A 186 -13.54 18.23 -3.78
C GLN A 186 -14.82 18.00 -2.95
N ARG A 187 -14.69 17.54 -1.69
CA ARG A 187 -15.81 17.21 -0.78
C ARG A 187 -16.79 16.19 -1.36
N ILE A 188 -16.28 15.24 -2.13
CA ILE A 188 -17.06 14.20 -2.79
C ILE A 188 -17.37 13.09 -1.77
N THR A 189 -18.66 12.82 -1.56
CA THR A 189 -19.14 11.81 -0.60
C THR A 189 -19.76 10.59 -1.27
N THR A 190 -20.22 10.73 -2.52
CA THR A 190 -20.88 9.68 -3.30
C THR A 190 -20.20 9.46 -4.65
N LEU A 191 -20.49 8.32 -5.28
CA LEU A 191 -19.97 8.00 -6.62
C LEU A 191 -20.61 8.91 -7.67
N ASP A 192 -21.89 9.25 -7.50
CA ASP A 192 -22.61 10.13 -8.44
C ASP A 192 -22.01 11.54 -8.43
N GLU A 193 -21.67 12.09 -7.25
CA GLU A 193 -20.96 13.35 -7.13
C GLU A 193 -19.59 13.31 -7.83
N LEU A 194 -18.89 12.16 -7.77
CA LEU A 194 -17.62 11.97 -8.48
C LEU A 194 -17.81 12.05 -10.00
N LEU A 195 -18.84 11.41 -10.53
CA LEU A 195 -19.13 11.41 -11.96
C LEU A 195 -19.49 12.81 -12.44
N ILE A 196 -20.36 13.53 -11.72
CA ILE A 196 -20.72 14.92 -12.02
C ILE A 196 -19.47 15.81 -11.98
N CYS A 197 -18.61 15.65 -10.99
CA CYS A 197 -17.36 16.39 -10.88
C CYS A 197 -16.43 16.10 -12.07
N LYS A 198 -16.30 14.84 -12.49
CA LYS A 198 -15.51 14.42 -13.65
C LYS A 198 -16.03 15.06 -14.95
N GLU A 199 -17.35 15.06 -15.15
CA GLU A 199 -17.98 15.66 -16.33
C GLU A 199 -17.75 17.18 -16.36
N SER A 200 -17.95 17.87 -15.25
CA SER A 200 -17.71 19.32 -15.17
C SER A 200 -16.26 19.68 -15.47
N MET A 201 -15.29 18.90 -14.96
CA MET A 201 -13.85 19.06 -15.26
C MET A 201 -13.54 18.78 -16.73
N GLN A 202 -14.23 17.82 -17.36
CA GLN A 202 -14.05 17.52 -18.78
C GLN A 202 -14.52 18.67 -19.65
N VAL A 203 -15.68 19.26 -19.34
CA VAL A 203 -16.21 20.45 -20.05
C VAL A 203 -15.23 21.63 -19.92
N GLU A 204 -14.72 21.90 -18.70
CA GLU A 204 -13.72 22.94 -18.49
C GLU A 204 -12.43 22.68 -19.29
N TYR A 205 -11.96 21.44 -19.29
CA TYR A 205 -10.77 21.01 -20.03
C TYR A 205 -10.94 21.27 -21.54
N ASP A 206 -12.09 20.92 -22.10
CA ASP A 206 -12.37 21.09 -23.52
C ASP A 206 -12.47 22.59 -23.90
N ALA A 207 -13.13 23.40 -23.07
CA ALA A 207 -13.22 24.85 -23.23
C ALA A 207 -11.84 25.51 -23.19
N LEU A 208 -10.99 25.20 -22.20
CA LEU A 208 -9.65 25.75 -22.09
C LEU A 208 -8.73 25.29 -23.23
N THR A 209 -8.91 24.06 -23.70
CA THR A 209 -8.17 23.53 -24.85
C THR A 209 -8.55 24.27 -26.13
N ALA A 210 -9.83 24.57 -26.33
CA ALA A 210 -10.30 25.39 -27.43
C ALA A 210 -9.74 26.83 -27.37
N GLN A 211 -9.81 27.46 -26.19
CA GLN A 211 -9.24 28.79 -25.98
C GLN A 211 -7.73 28.83 -26.29
N ARG A 212 -6.99 27.81 -25.84
CA ARG A 212 -5.55 27.73 -26.13
C ARG A 212 -5.30 27.57 -27.64
N LYS A 213 -6.10 26.79 -28.37
CA LYS A 213 -6.02 26.65 -29.83
C LYS A 213 -6.28 27.97 -30.55
N THR A 214 -7.24 28.77 -30.10
CA THR A 214 -7.52 30.08 -30.68
C THR A 214 -6.37 31.06 -30.50
N LEU A 215 -5.72 31.07 -29.31
CA LEU A 215 -4.53 31.86 -29.03
C LEU A 215 -3.33 31.49 -29.91
N TYR A 216 -3.17 30.20 -30.25
CA TYR A 216 -2.14 29.76 -31.20
C TYR A 216 -2.42 30.22 -32.64
N ARG A 217 -3.71 30.29 -33.02
CA ARG A 217 -4.11 30.67 -34.37
C ARG A 217 -4.14 32.19 -34.59
N SER A 218 -4.35 32.98 -33.55
CA SER A 218 -4.38 34.45 -33.61
C SER A 218 -2.97 35.03 -33.80
N LYS A 219 -2.50 35.06 -35.03
CA LYS A 219 -1.25 35.74 -35.40
C LYS A 219 -1.53 37.24 -35.51
N GLY A 220 -1.02 38.08 -34.59
CA GLY A 220 -0.78 39.46 -34.88
C GLY A 220 -1.53 40.53 -34.09
N LYS A 221 -2.41 40.28 -33.12
CA LYS A 221 -3.15 41.32 -32.38
C LYS A 221 -2.75 41.57 -30.91
N VAL A 222 -1.88 40.78 -30.36
CA VAL A 222 -1.47 40.86 -28.94
C VAL A 222 0.05 40.83 -28.86
N THR A 223 0.63 41.62 -27.94
CA THR A 223 2.07 41.58 -27.69
C THR A 223 2.55 40.15 -27.42
N SER A 224 3.72 39.78 -27.93
CA SER A 224 4.19 38.38 -27.88
C SER A 224 4.35 37.86 -26.44
N THR A 225 4.68 38.74 -25.49
CA THR A 225 4.83 38.48 -24.06
C THR A 225 3.51 38.12 -23.39
N ASP A 226 2.47 38.95 -23.51
CA ASP A 226 1.14 38.72 -22.93
C ASP A 226 0.50 37.42 -23.43
N ARG A 227 0.75 37.11 -24.70
CA ARG A 227 0.26 35.88 -25.32
C ARG A 227 0.95 34.66 -24.75
N SER A 228 2.26 34.71 -24.57
CA SER A 228 3.05 33.64 -23.98
C SER A 228 2.61 33.35 -22.55
N GLU A 229 2.41 34.38 -21.74
CA GLU A 229 1.94 34.24 -20.36
C GLU A 229 0.53 33.61 -20.29
N LYS A 230 -0.41 34.09 -21.10
CA LYS A 230 -1.75 33.50 -21.20
C LYS A 230 -1.72 32.01 -21.59
N ILE A 231 -0.89 31.65 -22.57
CA ILE A 231 -0.70 30.25 -22.96
C ILE A 231 -0.11 29.41 -21.83
N GLN A 232 0.85 29.95 -21.06
CA GLN A 232 1.42 29.25 -19.91
C GLN A 232 0.38 29.00 -18.82
N VAL A 233 -0.41 30.00 -18.45
CA VAL A 233 -1.48 29.87 -17.46
C VAL A 233 -2.51 28.82 -17.89
N LEU A 234 -3.01 28.91 -19.13
CA LEU A 234 -3.95 27.92 -19.67
C LEU A 234 -3.34 26.52 -19.69
N THR A 235 -2.07 26.41 -20.07
CA THR A 235 -1.38 25.10 -20.11
C THR A 235 -1.23 24.51 -18.71
N ALA A 236 -0.93 25.33 -17.70
CA ALA A 236 -0.85 24.89 -16.31
C ALA A 236 -2.21 24.37 -15.80
N ARG A 237 -3.30 25.10 -16.09
CA ARG A 237 -4.66 24.72 -15.71
C ARG A 237 -5.10 23.44 -16.44
N ILE A 238 -4.86 23.32 -17.74
CA ILE A 238 -5.13 22.13 -18.55
C ILE A 238 -4.38 20.91 -17.99
N ARG A 239 -3.11 21.07 -17.60
CA ARG A 239 -2.33 19.99 -16.99
C ARG A 239 -2.88 19.56 -15.64
N LYS A 240 -3.40 20.50 -14.84
CA LYS A 240 -4.05 20.19 -13.57
C LYS A 240 -5.34 19.41 -13.82
N LEU A 241 -6.24 19.91 -14.65
CA LEU A 241 -7.51 19.24 -14.99
C LEU A 241 -7.29 17.82 -15.53
N ARG A 242 -6.31 17.63 -16.43
CA ARG A 242 -5.99 16.28 -16.94
C ARG A 242 -5.62 15.31 -15.82
N ARG A 243 -4.84 15.76 -14.83
CA ARG A 243 -4.48 14.93 -13.68
C ARG A 243 -5.69 14.63 -12.79
N ASP A 244 -6.53 15.61 -12.58
CA ASP A 244 -7.72 15.50 -11.74
C ASP A 244 -8.76 14.55 -12.39
N ILE A 245 -9.01 14.68 -13.71
CA ILE A 245 -9.85 13.76 -14.49
C ILE A 245 -9.29 12.33 -14.44
N ALA A 246 -7.97 12.16 -14.60
CA ALA A 246 -7.34 10.85 -14.47
C ALA A 246 -7.47 10.29 -13.05
N THR A 247 -7.46 11.13 -12.03
CA THR A 247 -7.70 10.71 -10.65
C THR A 247 -9.14 10.25 -10.44
N CYS A 248 -10.14 10.96 -11.00
CA CYS A 248 -11.54 10.52 -10.99
C CYS A 248 -11.71 9.14 -11.66
N ALA A 249 -11.13 8.95 -12.84
CA ALA A 249 -11.17 7.66 -13.54
C ALA A 249 -10.52 6.54 -12.74
N ASN A 250 -9.41 6.83 -12.08
CA ASN A 250 -8.75 5.86 -11.21
C ASN A 250 -9.60 5.51 -9.98
N ILE A 251 -10.32 6.48 -9.39
CA ILE A 251 -11.22 6.25 -8.26
C ILE A 251 -12.39 5.36 -8.70
N GLU A 252 -12.97 5.64 -9.85
CA GLU A 252 -14.05 4.86 -10.44
C GLU A 252 -13.64 3.39 -10.64
N MET A 253 -12.43 3.14 -11.16
CA MET A 253 -11.89 1.79 -11.34
C MET A 253 -11.58 1.08 -10.02
N ASP A 254 -11.09 1.80 -9.03
CA ASP A 254 -10.59 1.21 -7.78
C ASP A 254 -11.69 1.06 -6.72
N CYS A 255 -12.84 1.75 -6.85
CA CYS A 255 -13.85 1.86 -5.79
C CYS A 255 -14.41 0.51 -5.34
N GLU A 256 -14.76 -0.37 -6.26
CA GLU A 256 -15.29 -1.70 -5.96
C GLU A 256 -14.25 -2.56 -5.22
N THR A 257 -12.99 -2.53 -5.72
CA THR A 257 -11.88 -3.26 -5.10
C THR A 257 -11.61 -2.78 -3.68
N VAL A 258 -11.65 -1.47 -3.45
CA VAL A 258 -11.45 -0.85 -2.13
C VAL A 258 -12.57 -1.25 -1.17
N GLN A 259 -13.83 -1.21 -1.63
CA GLN A 259 -14.99 -1.61 -0.83
C GLN A 259 -14.94 -3.10 -0.46
N ASP A 260 -14.68 -3.97 -1.44
CA ASP A 260 -14.58 -5.42 -1.26
C ASP A 260 -13.46 -5.79 -0.26
N LYS A 261 -12.27 -5.22 -0.43
CA LYS A 261 -11.15 -5.46 0.50
C LYS A 261 -11.43 -4.94 1.91
N CYS A 262 -12.03 -3.76 2.05
CA CYS A 262 -12.46 -3.24 3.35
C CYS A 262 -13.43 -4.19 4.06
N GLN A 263 -14.36 -4.78 3.31
CA GLN A 263 -15.34 -5.73 3.84
C GLN A 263 -14.68 -7.06 4.26
N LYS A 264 -13.79 -7.60 3.41
CA LYS A 264 -13.03 -8.83 3.70
C LYS A 264 -12.14 -8.69 4.94
N VAL A 265 -11.50 -7.52 5.13
CA VAL A 265 -10.70 -7.26 6.33
C VAL A 265 -11.59 -7.24 7.58
N LYS A 266 -12.73 -6.54 7.56
CA LYS A 266 -13.68 -6.53 8.68
C LYS A 266 -14.13 -7.94 9.06
N THR A 267 -14.48 -8.75 8.06
CA THR A 267 -14.92 -10.12 8.29
C THR A 267 -13.80 -10.97 8.89
N SER A 268 -12.55 -10.77 8.45
CA SER A 268 -11.39 -11.47 9.01
C SER A 268 -11.08 -11.04 10.45
N GLU A 269 -11.18 -9.75 10.77
CA GLU A 269 -10.98 -9.23 12.13
C GLU A 269 -12.07 -9.74 13.08
N ASN A 270 -13.33 -9.74 12.66
CA ASN A 270 -14.44 -10.24 13.47
C ASN A 270 -14.32 -11.73 13.78
N ARG A 271 -13.87 -12.57 12.81
CA ARG A 271 -13.63 -13.99 13.05
C ARG A 271 -12.54 -14.22 14.09
N THR A 272 -11.46 -13.41 14.05
CA THR A 272 -10.38 -13.51 15.02
C THR A 272 -10.87 -13.16 16.43
N LEU A 273 -11.67 -12.11 16.57
CA LEU A 273 -12.27 -11.71 17.85
C LEU A 273 -13.23 -12.80 18.40
N SER A 274 -14.04 -13.42 17.55
CA SER A 274 -14.94 -14.51 17.92
C SER A 274 -14.19 -15.73 18.46
N VAL A 275 -13.06 -16.10 17.81
CA VAL A 275 -12.21 -17.20 18.28
C VAL A 275 -11.60 -16.88 19.65
N TYR A 276 -11.05 -15.68 19.84
CA TYR A 276 -10.51 -15.28 21.15
C TYR A 276 -11.57 -15.24 22.27
N GLN A 277 -12.79 -14.84 21.97
CA GLN A 277 -13.88 -14.87 22.94
C GLN A 277 -14.26 -16.29 23.32
N SER A 278 -14.39 -17.20 22.34
CA SER A 278 -14.72 -18.61 22.61
C SER A 278 -13.60 -19.31 23.38
N ASP A 279 -12.34 -19.02 23.11
CA ASP A 279 -11.20 -19.58 23.85
C ASP A 279 -11.17 -19.05 25.30
N ARG A 280 -11.43 -17.75 25.48
CA ARG A 280 -11.52 -17.14 26.84
C ARG A 280 -12.65 -17.75 27.66
N GLU A 281 -13.79 -18.03 27.05
CA GLU A 281 -14.92 -18.71 27.69
C GLU A 281 -14.58 -20.17 28.02
N ARG A 282 -13.89 -20.90 27.14
CA ARG A 282 -13.39 -22.25 27.43
C ARG A 282 -12.37 -22.28 28.57
N PHE A 283 -11.45 -21.34 28.63
CA PHE A 283 -10.50 -21.22 29.74
C PHE A 283 -11.20 -20.85 31.06
N ALA A 284 -12.23 -20.00 31.03
CA ALA A 284 -13.02 -19.67 32.20
C ALA A 284 -13.79 -20.88 32.72
N LEU A 285 -14.44 -21.66 31.84
CA LEU A 285 -15.15 -22.89 32.21
C LEU A 285 -14.23 -23.95 32.80
N ASN A 286 -13.03 -24.15 32.21
CA ASN A 286 -12.06 -25.11 32.74
C ASN A 286 -11.49 -24.71 34.10
N SER A 287 -11.43 -23.41 34.43
CA SER A 287 -10.99 -22.97 35.75
C SER A 287 -12.02 -23.18 36.87
N TYR A 288 -13.29 -23.38 36.53
CA TYR A 288 -14.35 -23.73 37.48
C TYR A 288 -14.45 -25.24 37.74
N CYS A 289 -13.91 -26.09 36.87
CA CYS A 289 -13.92 -27.54 37.05
C CYS A 289 -12.79 -28.08 37.93
N TYR A 290 -11.84 -27.24 38.38
CA TYR A 290 -10.72 -27.62 39.25
C TYR A 290 -10.81 -27.01 40.67
N LYS A 291 -11.98 -26.59 41.09
CA LYS A 291 -12.35 -26.33 42.50
C LYS A 291 -13.38 -27.32 42.95
#